data_4669a41601f0fe4859381a4e18158eb9
#
_entry.id   4669a41601f0fe4859381a4e18158eb9
#
_cell.length_a   1.000
_cell.length_b   1.000
_cell.length_c   1.000
_cell.angle_alpha   90.00
_cell.angle_beta   90.00
_cell.angle_gamma   90.00
#
_symmetry.space_group_name_H-M   'P 1'
#
loop_
_entity.id
_entity.type
_entity.pdbx_description
1 polymer ?
#
loop_
_entity_poly.entity_id
_entity_poly.type
_entity_poly.pdbx_seq_one_letter_code
_entity_poly.pdbx_strand_id
1 'polypeptide(L)'
;MKKLLYVIIAMAAILVSCNDYETYGDKKEKERNAISKFIADSSITVISEDQFNQQGYTTDLTRNEFVKLDKSGVYMQIVRKGCGEGLSDGESTNLVCRFRETDILNDTLQAYNDVSAYAGIPDIMHVSRTGSTYTASFTSGMMYSIYGASVPGGWMVPLTYIKVGRPQSMEEECSKVRLIVPHSQGHSTATSYVKPYYYVITFEREAK
;
A
#
# COMPACT_ATOMS: atom_id res chain seq x y z
N MET A 1 0.49 29.49 -56.83
CA MET A 1 -0.53 29.38 -55.76
C MET A 1 -0.71 27.94 -55.24
N LYS A 2 -0.92 26.91 -56.07
CA LYS A 2 -1.10 25.52 -55.60
C LYS A 2 0.10 24.98 -54.80
N LYS A 3 1.36 25.27 -55.24
CA LYS A 3 2.57 24.83 -54.53
C LYS A 3 2.71 25.47 -53.13
N LEU A 4 2.30 26.72 -52.97
CA LEU A 4 2.32 27.41 -51.67
C LEU A 4 1.29 26.83 -50.71
N LEU A 5 0.12 26.43 -51.22
CA LEU A 5 -0.94 25.77 -50.45
C LEU A 5 -0.48 24.41 -49.87
N TYR A 6 0.25 23.61 -50.67
CA TYR A 6 0.80 22.33 -50.20
C TYR A 6 1.87 22.51 -49.11
N VAL A 7 2.70 23.57 -49.20
CA VAL A 7 3.69 23.86 -48.13
C VAL A 7 3.00 24.29 -46.86
N ILE A 8 1.94 25.09 -46.91
CA ILE A 8 1.16 25.47 -45.72
C ILE A 8 0.45 24.28 -45.09
N ILE A 9 -0.13 23.38 -45.89
CA ILE A 9 -0.76 22.15 -45.40
C ILE A 9 0.27 21.21 -44.77
N ALA A 10 1.45 21.05 -45.37
CA ALA A 10 2.54 20.25 -44.81
C ALA A 10 3.09 20.84 -43.50
N MET A 11 3.19 22.18 -43.39
CA MET A 11 3.60 22.84 -42.16
C MET A 11 2.54 22.74 -41.05
N ALA A 12 1.25 22.80 -41.40
CA ALA A 12 0.18 22.59 -40.43
C ALA A 12 0.13 21.15 -39.90
N ALA A 13 0.47 20.16 -40.71
CA ALA A 13 0.52 18.76 -40.29
C ALA A 13 1.66 18.44 -39.26
N ILE A 14 2.73 19.23 -39.28
CA ILE A 14 3.85 19.07 -38.32
C ILE A 14 3.49 19.61 -36.92
N LEU A 15 2.54 20.53 -36.82
CA LEU A 15 2.13 21.14 -35.56
C LEU A 15 1.12 20.26 -34.75
N VAL A 16 0.60 19.17 -35.32
CA VAL A 16 -0.35 18.26 -34.65
C VAL A 16 0.35 17.04 -33.99
N SER A 17 1.66 16.95 -34.13
CA SER A 17 2.44 15.92 -33.41
C SER A 17 2.81 16.43 -32.00
N CYS A 18 1.84 16.92 -31.21
CA CYS A 18 1.95 16.88 -29.77
C CYS A 18 1.75 15.40 -29.39
N ASN A 19 2.84 14.67 -29.26
CA ASN A 19 2.82 13.47 -28.43
C ASN A 19 2.41 13.93 -27.03
N ASP A 20 1.21 13.59 -26.59
CA ASP A 20 0.79 13.66 -25.18
C ASP A 20 1.67 12.69 -24.36
N TYR A 21 2.96 13.02 -24.27
CA TYR A 21 3.87 12.28 -23.42
C TYR A 21 3.59 12.70 -21.98
N GLU A 22 2.90 11.82 -21.27
CA GLU A 22 2.58 12.01 -19.86
C GLU A 22 3.86 12.12 -19.04
N THR A 23 4.08 13.29 -18.45
CA THR A 23 5.27 13.56 -17.63
C THR A 23 5.14 12.86 -16.26
N TYR A 24 6.25 12.73 -15.56
CA TYR A 24 6.24 12.26 -14.17
C TYR A 24 5.38 13.15 -13.26
N GLY A 25 5.37 14.47 -13.51
CA GLY A 25 4.52 15.43 -12.81
C GLY A 25 3.03 15.13 -12.99
N ASP A 26 2.61 14.87 -14.23
CA ASP A 26 1.22 14.54 -14.57
C ASP A 26 0.79 13.23 -13.89
N LYS A 27 1.66 12.21 -13.89
CA LYS A 27 1.39 10.94 -13.19
C LYS A 27 1.21 11.14 -11.70
N LYS A 28 2.05 11.96 -11.05
CA LYS A 28 1.91 12.30 -9.63
C LYS A 28 0.62 13.07 -9.32
N GLU A 29 0.20 13.93 -10.24
CA GLU A 29 -1.08 14.62 -10.10
C GLU A 29 -2.25 13.65 -10.22
N LYS A 30 -2.22 12.75 -11.20
CA LYS A 30 -3.21 11.66 -11.34
C LYS A 30 -3.28 10.79 -10.10
N GLU A 31 -2.13 10.40 -9.54
CA GLU A 31 -2.07 9.66 -8.29
C GLU A 31 -2.77 10.39 -7.14
N ARG A 32 -2.42 11.68 -6.91
CA ARG A 32 -3.04 12.48 -5.84
C ARG A 32 -4.56 12.58 -6.01
N ASN A 33 -5.00 12.81 -7.24
CA ASN A 33 -6.41 12.91 -7.57
C ASN A 33 -7.14 11.57 -7.35
N ALA A 34 -6.51 10.46 -7.73
CA ALA A 34 -7.06 9.12 -7.53
C ALA A 34 -7.17 8.77 -6.05
N ILE A 35 -6.14 9.06 -5.24
CA ILE A 35 -6.19 8.87 -3.78
C ILE A 35 -7.29 9.73 -3.17
N SER A 36 -7.39 11.02 -3.56
CA SER A 36 -8.42 11.93 -3.04
C SER A 36 -9.83 11.46 -3.40
N LYS A 37 -10.01 10.99 -4.63
CA LYS A 37 -11.29 10.40 -5.08
C LYS A 37 -11.62 9.14 -4.30
N PHE A 38 -10.67 8.21 -4.13
CA PHE A 38 -10.86 6.97 -3.36
C PHE A 38 -11.27 7.26 -1.91
N ILE A 39 -10.62 8.24 -1.26
CA ILE A 39 -10.94 8.69 0.09
C ILE A 39 -12.40 9.19 0.16
N ALA A 40 -12.80 10.03 -0.79
CA ALA A 40 -14.15 10.58 -0.85
C ALA A 40 -15.22 9.50 -1.13
N ASP A 41 -15.01 8.69 -2.15
CA ASP A 41 -15.94 7.62 -2.57
C ASP A 41 -16.12 6.56 -1.47
N SER A 42 -15.04 6.28 -0.71
CA SER A 42 -15.05 5.31 0.40
C SER A 42 -15.52 5.92 1.72
N SER A 43 -15.91 7.19 1.75
CA SER A 43 -16.30 7.90 2.97
C SER A 43 -15.26 7.79 4.09
N ILE A 44 -13.99 7.92 3.75
CA ILE A 44 -12.88 7.85 4.69
C ILE A 44 -12.73 9.19 5.42
N THR A 45 -12.65 9.13 6.74
CA THR A 45 -12.29 10.26 7.59
C THR A 45 -10.79 10.26 7.82
N VAL A 46 -10.09 11.25 7.26
CA VAL A 46 -8.64 11.37 7.45
C VAL A 46 -8.34 12.13 8.73
N ILE A 47 -7.52 11.53 9.61
CA ILE A 47 -7.03 12.15 10.84
C ILE A 47 -5.51 12.42 10.76
N SER A 48 -5.03 13.40 11.53
CA SER A 48 -3.60 13.71 11.64
C SER A 48 -2.86 12.72 12.54
N GLU A 49 -1.51 12.69 12.45
CA GLU A 49 -0.67 11.92 13.37
C GLU A 49 -0.84 12.38 14.82
N ASP A 50 -1.01 13.69 15.07
CA ASP A 50 -1.24 14.23 16.41
C ASP A 50 -2.55 13.70 17.01
N GLN A 51 -3.62 13.68 16.24
CA GLN A 51 -4.89 13.11 16.68
C GLN A 51 -4.77 11.60 16.93
N PHE A 52 -4.10 10.88 16.05
CA PHE A 52 -3.84 9.44 16.20
C PHE A 52 -3.04 9.13 17.47
N ASN A 53 -2.03 9.96 17.78
CA ASN A 53 -1.27 9.85 19.02
C ASN A 53 -2.15 10.10 20.26
N GLN A 54 -2.94 11.17 20.24
CA GLN A 54 -3.87 11.49 21.33
C GLN A 54 -4.92 10.39 21.57
N GLN A 55 -5.31 9.66 20.52
CA GLN A 55 -6.22 8.51 20.58
C GLN A 55 -5.52 7.21 21.04
N GLY A 56 -4.25 7.25 21.47
CA GLY A 56 -3.48 6.07 21.89
C GLY A 56 -3.16 5.12 20.74
N TYR A 57 -2.86 5.67 19.57
CA TYR A 57 -2.54 4.94 18.34
C TYR A 57 -3.66 3.97 17.94
N THR A 58 -4.90 4.48 17.90
CA THR A 58 -6.08 3.76 17.43
C THR A 58 -6.82 4.57 16.38
N THR A 59 -7.61 3.90 15.54
CA THR A 59 -8.51 4.53 14.56
C THR A 59 -9.95 4.08 14.84
N ASP A 60 -10.90 5.00 14.75
CA ASP A 60 -12.32 4.71 14.94
C ASP A 60 -12.90 4.08 13.69
N LEU A 61 -13.30 2.81 13.78
CA LEU A 61 -13.90 2.06 12.67
C LEU A 61 -15.32 2.55 12.33
N THR A 62 -16.05 3.09 13.31
CA THR A 62 -17.41 3.58 13.08
C THR A 62 -17.42 4.85 12.25
N ARG A 63 -16.35 5.62 12.33
CA ARG A 63 -16.10 6.84 11.55
C ARG A 63 -15.25 6.59 10.32
N ASN A 64 -14.86 5.34 10.06
CA ASN A 64 -13.95 4.95 8.98
C ASN A 64 -12.67 5.80 8.98
N GLU A 65 -12.05 5.97 10.16
CA GLU A 65 -10.85 6.81 10.32
C GLU A 65 -9.61 6.15 9.74
N PHE A 66 -8.84 6.93 8.98
CA PHE A 66 -7.49 6.62 8.53
C PHE A 66 -6.54 7.73 8.97
N VAL A 67 -5.45 7.39 9.66
CA VAL A 67 -4.39 8.35 9.92
C VAL A 67 -3.54 8.54 8.66
N LYS A 68 -3.28 9.78 8.28
CA LYS A 68 -2.27 10.11 7.27
C LYS A 68 -0.93 10.29 7.96
N LEU A 69 0.04 9.44 7.66
CA LEU A 69 1.38 9.48 8.23
C LEU A 69 2.27 10.39 7.39
N ASP A 70 2.73 11.50 7.98
CA ASP A 70 3.39 12.59 7.26
C ASP A 70 4.71 12.18 6.60
N LYS A 71 5.50 11.36 7.29
CA LYS A 71 6.81 10.93 6.80
C LYS A 71 6.71 10.04 5.55
N SER A 72 5.73 9.15 5.50
CA SER A 72 5.56 8.18 4.41
C SER A 72 4.50 8.57 3.40
N GLY A 73 3.54 9.40 3.79
CA GLY A 73 2.33 9.69 3.01
C GLY A 73 1.32 8.55 2.96
N VAL A 74 1.57 7.46 3.71
CA VAL A 74 0.65 6.32 3.81
C VAL A 74 -0.56 6.70 4.66
N TYR A 75 -1.76 6.29 4.23
CA TYR A 75 -2.94 6.36 5.07
C TYR A 75 -3.19 4.97 5.66
N MET A 76 -3.41 4.91 6.98
CA MET A 76 -3.55 3.66 7.71
C MET A 76 -4.79 3.66 8.60
N GLN A 77 -5.57 2.58 8.52
CA GLN A 77 -6.60 2.23 9.49
C GLN A 77 -6.19 0.94 10.20
N ILE A 78 -6.18 0.95 11.52
CA ILE A 78 -5.98 -0.24 12.34
C ILE A 78 -7.35 -0.86 12.61
N VAL A 79 -7.67 -1.93 11.91
CA VAL A 79 -8.93 -2.67 12.08
C VAL A 79 -8.87 -3.53 13.35
N ARG A 80 -7.71 -4.16 13.60
CA ARG A 80 -7.40 -4.94 14.80
C ARG A 80 -5.92 -4.78 15.13
N LYS A 81 -5.62 -4.48 16.40
CA LYS A 81 -4.22 -4.37 16.85
C LYS A 81 -3.48 -5.72 16.86
N GLY A 82 -4.22 -6.82 16.93
CA GLY A 82 -3.65 -8.17 17.05
C GLY A 82 -3.35 -8.59 18.49
N CYS A 83 -2.91 -9.83 18.64
CA CYS A 83 -2.54 -10.45 19.91
C CYS A 83 -1.01 -10.51 20.12
N GLY A 84 -0.59 -10.94 21.30
CA GLY A 84 0.83 -11.08 21.67
C GLY A 84 1.54 -9.73 21.72
N GLU A 85 2.78 -9.68 21.23
CA GLU A 85 3.62 -8.50 21.25
C GLU A 85 3.98 -8.03 19.84
N GLY A 86 4.38 -6.76 19.71
CA GLY A 86 5.04 -6.24 18.51
C GLY A 86 6.44 -6.84 18.31
N LEU A 87 7.16 -6.38 17.29
CA LEU A 87 8.57 -6.75 17.13
C LEU A 87 9.44 -5.96 18.13
N SER A 88 10.29 -6.67 18.85
CA SER A 88 11.28 -6.09 19.75
C SER A 88 12.47 -5.51 18.98
N ASP A 89 13.21 -4.59 19.59
CA ASP A 89 14.46 -4.11 19.00
C ASP A 89 15.48 -5.24 18.88
N GLY A 90 16.16 -5.32 17.74
CA GLY A 90 17.08 -6.42 17.40
C GLY A 90 16.40 -7.72 16.99
N GLU A 91 15.08 -7.79 16.98
CA GLU A 91 14.37 -9.00 16.59
C GLU A 91 14.32 -9.17 15.07
N SER A 92 14.47 -10.44 14.64
CA SER A 92 14.29 -10.88 13.26
C SER A 92 13.40 -12.11 13.25
N THR A 93 12.33 -12.08 12.44
CA THR A 93 11.32 -13.15 12.43
C THR A 93 10.58 -13.21 11.09
N ASN A 94 9.88 -14.31 10.83
CA ASN A 94 8.97 -14.43 9.72
C ASN A 94 7.55 -14.06 10.14
N LEU A 95 6.89 -13.27 9.31
CA LEU A 95 5.46 -12.98 9.43
C LEU A 95 4.70 -13.63 8.28
N VAL A 96 3.61 -14.28 8.63
CA VAL A 96 2.60 -14.77 7.70
C VAL A 96 1.67 -13.62 7.36
N CYS A 97 1.55 -13.29 6.09
CA CYS A 97 0.72 -12.20 5.59
C CYS A 97 -0.41 -12.74 4.73
N ARG A 98 -1.64 -12.29 5.03
CA ARG A 98 -2.80 -12.46 4.17
C ARG A 98 -3.22 -11.09 3.69
N PHE A 99 -3.46 -10.94 2.40
CA PHE A 99 -3.69 -9.61 1.84
C PHE A 99 -4.67 -9.61 0.68
N ARG A 100 -5.15 -8.41 0.40
CA ARG A 100 -5.85 -8.02 -0.81
C ARG A 100 -5.28 -6.71 -1.30
N GLU A 101 -4.92 -6.64 -2.58
CA GLU A 101 -4.33 -5.49 -3.24
C GLU A 101 -5.25 -4.98 -4.34
N THR A 102 -5.57 -3.68 -4.31
CA THR A 102 -6.38 -3.01 -5.34
C THR A 102 -5.60 -1.83 -5.93
N ASP A 103 -5.50 -1.77 -7.25
CA ASP A 103 -5.00 -0.59 -7.98
C ASP A 103 -6.06 0.52 -7.91
N ILE A 104 -5.74 1.61 -7.21
CA ILE A 104 -6.68 2.72 -6.99
C ILE A 104 -6.95 3.50 -8.28
N LEU A 105 -5.98 3.59 -9.19
CA LEU A 105 -6.16 4.32 -10.46
C LEU A 105 -7.21 3.66 -11.36
N ASN A 106 -7.23 2.32 -11.37
CA ASN A 106 -8.06 1.53 -12.28
C ASN A 106 -9.25 0.86 -11.57
N ASP A 107 -9.35 1.00 -10.24
CA ASP A 107 -10.32 0.32 -9.39
C ASP A 107 -10.37 -1.19 -9.67
N THR A 108 -9.20 -1.83 -9.73
CA THR A 108 -9.07 -3.24 -10.07
C THR A 108 -8.31 -4.02 -9.00
N LEU A 109 -8.88 -5.17 -8.61
CA LEU A 109 -8.23 -6.14 -7.75
C LEU A 109 -7.04 -6.76 -8.50
N GLN A 110 -5.82 -6.58 -7.97
CA GLN A 110 -4.58 -7.02 -8.62
C GLN A 110 -4.10 -8.38 -8.10
N ALA A 111 -4.06 -8.53 -6.78
CA ALA A 111 -3.56 -9.73 -6.13
C ALA A 111 -4.26 -9.94 -4.78
N TYR A 112 -4.40 -11.19 -4.37
CA TYR A 112 -4.98 -11.52 -3.08
C TYR A 112 -4.68 -12.98 -2.69
N ASN A 113 -4.54 -13.23 -1.39
CA ASN A 113 -4.40 -14.58 -0.83
C ASN A 113 -5.29 -14.79 0.42
N ASP A 114 -6.24 -13.88 0.64
CA ASP A 114 -7.11 -13.84 1.82
C ASP A 114 -8.39 -14.69 1.70
N VAL A 115 -8.41 -15.65 0.77
CA VAL A 115 -9.54 -16.54 0.52
C VAL A 115 -9.17 -18.00 0.80
N SER A 116 -10.18 -18.85 1.07
CA SER A 116 -9.98 -20.26 1.43
C SER A 116 -9.20 -21.05 0.39
N ALA A 117 -9.34 -20.74 -0.90
CA ALA A 117 -8.60 -21.38 -2.00
C ALA A 117 -7.07 -21.22 -1.88
N TYR A 118 -6.61 -20.15 -1.23
CA TYR A 118 -5.20 -19.84 -1.00
C TYR A 118 -4.77 -20.05 0.47
N ALA A 119 -5.57 -20.77 1.27
CA ALA A 119 -5.27 -20.98 2.69
C ALA A 119 -3.87 -21.58 2.93
N GLY A 120 -3.42 -22.48 2.05
CA GLY A 120 -2.09 -23.11 2.11
C GLY A 120 -0.94 -22.26 1.52
N ILE A 121 -1.21 -21.10 0.94
CA ILE A 121 -0.22 -20.28 0.21
C ILE A 121 -0.22 -18.85 0.78
N PRO A 122 0.22 -18.63 2.04
CA PRO A 122 0.40 -17.29 2.57
C PRO A 122 1.64 -16.64 1.96
N ASP A 123 1.70 -15.31 2.00
CA ASP A 123 2.96 -14.62 1.82
C ASP A 123 3.77 -14.68 3.11
N ILE A 124 5.03 -15.10 3.00
CA ILE A 124 5.96 -15.10 4.12
C ILE A 124 6.90 -13.91 3.95
N MET A 125 6.85 -13.02 4.92
CA MET A 125 7.67 -11.82 4.99
C MET A 125 8.68 -11.97 6.13
N HIS A 126 9.98 -12.11 5.77
CA HIS A 126 11.04 -12.00 6.76
C HIS A 126 11.23 -10.54 7.12
N VAL A 127 11.16 -10.21 8.40
CA VAL A 127 11.27 -8.83 8.90
C VAL A 127 12.27 -8.75 10.04
N SER A 128 13.07 -7.67 10.04
CA SER A 128 14.00 -7.33 11.12
C SER A 128 13.73 -5.92 11.60
N ARG A 129 13.82 -5.71 12.92
CA ARG A 129 13.74 -4.39 13.54
C ARG A 129 15.09 -3.98 14.14
N THR A 130 15.52 -2.75 13.84
CA THR A 130 16.71 -2.13 14.47
C THR A 130 16.33 -0.72 14.88
N GLY A 131 16.23 -0.48 16.18
CA GLY A 131 15.70 0.77 16.72
C GLY A 131 14.26 1.02 16.28
N SER A 132 14.05 2.11 15.54
CA SER A 132 12.75 2.47 14.94
C SER A 132 12.61 2.05 13.48
N THR A 133 13.61 1.36 12.89
CA THR A 133 13.64 1.00 11.49
C THR A 133 13.26 -0.47 11.30
N TYR A 134 12.41 -0.71 10.32
CA TYR A 134 12.07 -2.05 9.87
C TYR A 134 12.67 -2.30 8.49
N THR A 135 13.25 -3.48 8.28
CA THR A 135 13.65 -3.99 6.97
C THR A 135 12.93 -5.31 6.72
N ALA A 136 12.52 -5.55 5.48
CA ALA A 136 11.77 -6.76 5.18
C ALA A 136 12.05 -7.27 3.77
N SER A 137 11.87 -8.57 3.58
CA SER A 137 11.89 -9.23 2.28
C SER A 137 10.84 -10.35 2.24
N PHE A 138 10.14 -10.49 1.13
CA PHE A 138 9.32 -11.68 0.90
C PHE A 138 10.22 -12.88 0.61
N THR A 139 9.90 -14.02 1.21
CA THR A 139 10.60 -15.29 0.98
C THR A 139 9.78 -16.28 0.15
N SER A 140 8.45 -16.13 0.17
CA SER A 140 7.51 -16.91 -0.63
C SER A 140 6.15 -16.23 -0.69
N GLY A 141 5.28 -16.71 -1.57
CA GLY A 141 3.91 -16.27 -1.69
C GLY A 141 3.60 -15.55 -2.99
N MET A 142 2.44 -14.93 -3.06
CA MET A 142 1.92 -14.27 -4.26
C MET A 142 2.67 -12.97 -4.58
N MET A 143 2.92 -12.12 -3.56
CA MET A 143 3.70 -10.90 -3.71
C MET A 143 5.11 -11.21 -4.22
N TYR A 144 5.76 -12.25 -3.63
CA TYR A 144 7.06 -12.71 -4.10
C TYR A 144 7.02 -13.12 -5.58
N SER A 145 6.00 -13.89 -5.98
CA SER A 145 5.88 -14.40 -7.35
C SER A 145 5.61 -13.30 -8.38
N ILE A 146 4.87 -12.25 -8.00
CA ILE A 146 4.46 -11.17 -8.91
C ILE A 146 5.52 -10.04 -8.93
N TYR A 147 6.04 -9.64 -7.76
CA TYR A 147 6.84 -8.42 -7.59
C TYR A 147 8.27 -8.69 -7.09
N GLY A 148 8.61 -9.96 -6.79
CA GLY A 148 9.91 -10.34 -6.24
C GLY A 148 10.01 -10.14 -4.72
N ALA A 149 11.23 -10.21 -4.20
CA ALA A 149 11.49 -10.20 -2.76
C ALA A 149 11.25 -8.84 -2.07
N SER A 150 11.15 -7.76 -2.83
CA SER A 150 11.03 -6.41 -2.26
C SER A 150 9.66 -6.16 -1.65
N VAL A 151 9.61 -5.89 -0.35
CA VAL A 151 8.39 -5.53 0.38
C VAL A 151 8.08 -4.05 0.17
N PRO A 152 6.82 -3.69 -0.16
CA PRO A 152 6.40 -2.29 -0.20
C PRO A 152 6.68 -1.60 1.14
N GLY A 153 7.28 -0.40 1.11
CA GLY A 153 7.55 0.38 2.33
C GLY A 153 6.31 0.60 3.18
N GLY A 154 5.16 0.79 2.53
CA GLY A 154 3.86 0.94 3.18
C GLY A 154 3.44 -0.25 4.05
N TRP A 155 3.86 -1.48 3.73
CA TRP A 155 3.54 -2.67 4.53
C TRP A 155 4.27 -2.71 5.87
N MET A 156 5.42 -2.04 5.97
CA MET A 156 6.21 -1.98 7.21
C MET A 156 5.70 -0.93 8.18
N VAL A 157 5.00 0.09 7.70
CA VAL A 157 4.48 1.20 8.50
C VAL A 157 3.63 0.73 9.69
N PRO A 158 2.67 -0.19 9.54
CA PRO A 158 1.83 -0.66 10.64
C PRO A 158 2.60 -1.36 11.77
N LEU A 159 3.76 -1.96 11.49
CA LEU A 159 4.53 -2.78 12.44
C LEU A 159 4.94 -2.01 13.70
N THR A 160 4.97 -0.67 13.63
CA THR A 160 5.20 0.20 14.79
C THR A 160 4.01 0.24 15.75
N TYR A 161 2.79 -0.01 15.27
CA TYR A 161 1.54 0.27 15.98
C TYR A 161 0.73 -0.98 16.32
N ILE A 162 1.04 -2.11 15.68
CA ILE A 162 0.30 -3.37 15.81
C ILE A 162 1.11 -4.42 16.60
N LYS A 163 0.41 -5.45 17.03
CA LYS A 163 0.98 -6.67 17.59
C LYS A 163 0.95 -7.76 16.52
N VAL A 164 1.98 -8.57 16.48
CA VAL A 164 2.14 -9.60 15.44
C VAL A 164 2.18 -11.02 16.00
N GLY A 165 1.63 -11.22 17.22
CA GLY A 165 1.50 -12.55 17.81
C GLY A 165 0.63 -13.46 16.95
N ARG A 166 0.84 -14.75 17.13
CA ARG A 166 -0.02 -15.77 16.54
C ARG A 166 -1.14 -16.13 17.52
N PRO A 167 -2.42 -16.08 17.10
CA PRO A 167 -3.54 -16.48 17.94
C PRO A 167 -3.37 -17.90 18.49
N GLN A 168 -3.55 -18.06 19.80
CA GLN A 168 -3.47 -19.34 20.52
C GLN A 168 -4.84 -19.85 20.96
N SER A 169 -5.87 -19.00 20.87
CA SER A 169 -7.25 -19.33 21.20
C SER A 169 -8.21 -18.73 20.18
N MET A 170 -9.48 -19.14 20.23
CA MET A 170 -10.54 -18.62 19.36
C MET A 170 -10.93 -17.16 19.70
N GLU A 171 -10.51 -16.66 20.87
CA GLU A 171 -10.78 -15.29 21.33
C GLU A 171 -9.70 -14.32 20.87
N GLU A 172 -8.54 -14.83 20.48
CA GLU A 172 -7.44 -14.03 19.95
C GLU A 172 -7.55 -13.89 18.44
N GLU A 173 -7.18 -12.74 17.94
CA GLU A 173 -7.16 -12.43 16.52
C GLU A 173 -5.80 -11.90 16.07
N CYS A 174 -5.39 -12.25 14.86
CA CYS A 174 -4.23 -11.63 14.24
C CYS A 174 -4.51 -10.13 13.94
N SER A 175 -3.46 -9.34 13.84
CA SER A 175 -3.59 -7.93 13.44
C SER A 175 -4.19 -7.81 12.05
N LYS A 176 -4.96 -6.73 11.84
CA LYS A 176 -5.52 -6.38 10.54
C LYS A 176 -5.48 -4.88 10.33
N VAL A 177 -4.97 -4.47 9.19
CA VAL A 177 -4.88 -3.08 8.78
C VAL A 177 -5.46 -2.86 7.38
N ARG A 178 -5.87 -1.62 7.10
CA ARG A 178 -6.16 -1.13 5.76
C ARG A 178 -5.20 0.01 5.46
N LEU A 179 -4.62 0.01 4.27
CA LEU A 179 -3.61 0.98 3.87
C LEU A 179 -3.95 1.58 2.50
N ILE A 180 -3.78 2.88 2.36
CA ILE A 180 -3.62 3.53 1.05
C ILE A 180 -2.14 3.86 0.94
N VAL A 181 -1.46 3.24 -0.02
CA VAL A 181 -0.02 3.31 -0.18
C VAL A 181 0.30 4.07 -1.46
N PRO A 182 0.89 5.27 -1.39
CA PRO A 182 1.33 6.01 -2.56
C PRO A 182 2.47 5.26 -3.26
N HIS A 183 2.68 5.53 -4.54
CA HIS A 183 3.70 4.87 -5.36
C HIS A 183 5.09 4.84 -4.71
N SER A 184 5.47 5.92 -4.02
CA SER A 184 6.78 6.07 -3.36
C SER A 184 7.02 5.09 -2.21
N GLN A 185 5.95 4.46 -1.70
CA GLN A 185 5.97 3.46 -0.64
C GLN A 185 5.46 2.09 -1.14
N GLY A 186 5.23 1.97 -2.44
CA GLY A 186 4.75 0.74 -3.09
C GLY A 186 5.89 -0.22 -3.48
N HIS A 187 5.51 -1.31 -4.14
CA HIS A 187 6.45 -2.23 -4.80
C HIS A 187 7.04 -1.60 -6.08
N SER A 188 8.01 -2.26 -6.69
CA SER A 188 8.75 -1.74 -7.84
C SER A 188 7.85 -1.28 -9.01
N THR A 189 6.81 -2.05 -9.32
CA THR A 189 5.84 -1.71 -10.36
C THR A 189 5.05 -0.45 -9.99
N ALA A 190 4.61 -0.32 -8.73
CA ALA A 190 3.94 0.90 -8.24
C ALA A 190 4.81 2.13 -8.44
N THR A 191 6.09 2.03 -8.04
CA THR A 191 7.07 3.12 -8.17
C THR A 191 7.33 3.49 -9.63
N SER A 192 7.51 2.49 -10.51
CA SER A 192 7.81 2.72 -11.93
C SER A 192 6.65 3.37 -12.70
N TYR A 193 5.42 3.03 -12.36
CA TYR A 193 4.23 3.53 -13.06
C TYR A 193 3.48 4.63 -12.30
N VAL A 194 3.97 5.04 -11.12
CA VAL A 194 3.36 6.05 -10.24
C VAL A 194 1.91 5.69 -9.89
N LYS A 195 1.73 4.46 -9.38
CA LYS A 195 0.42 3.91 -9.05
C LYS A 195 0.23 3.77 -7.54
N PRO A 196 -0.85 4.32 -6.97
CA PRO A 196 -1.22 4.08 -5.60
C PRO A 196 -2.01 2.78 -5.48
N TYR A 197 -1.82 2.08 -4.37
CA TYR A 197 -2.52 0.84 -4.06
C TYR A 197 -3.27 0.90 -2.73
N TYR A 198 -4.43 0.27 -2.69
CA TYR A 198 -5.14 0.01 -1.45
C TYR A 198 -4.91 -1.44 -1.03
N TYR A 199 -4.56 -1.61 0.23
CA TYR A 199 -4.32 -2.93 0.82
C TYR A 199 -5.23 -3.19 2.01
N VAL A 200 -5.67 -4.44 2.14
CA VAL A 200 -6.18 -5.01 3.39
C VAL A 200 -5.20 -6.12 3.77
N ILE A 201 -4.56 -6.03 4.93
CA ILE A 201 -3.49 -6.96 5.30
C ILE A 201 -3.70 -7.47 6.73
N THR A 202 -3.43 -8.74 6.95
CA THR A 202 -3.25 -9.33 8.29
C THR A 202 -1.81 -9.78 8.47
N PHE A 203 -1.31 -9.67 9.71
CA PHE A 203 0.03 -10.12 10.08
C PHE A 203 -0.05 -11.01 11.31
N GLU A 204 0.67 -12.13 11.28
CA GLU A 204 0.92 -12.98 12.44
C GLU A 204 2.31 -13.61 12.32
N ARG A 205 2.93 -14.00 13.44
CA ARG A 205 4.20 -14.73 13.42
C ARG A 205 3.99 -16.10 12.79
N GLU A 206 4.99 -16.54 12.01
CA GLU A 206 5.01 -17.91 11.51
C GLU A 206 5.09 -18.89 12.68
N ALA A 207 4.43 -20.04 12.54
CA ALA A 207 4.55 -21.12 13.52
C ALA A 207 6.00 -21.65 13.51
N LYS A 208 6.56 -21.87 14.71
CA LYS A 208 7.84 -22.56 14.87
C LYS A 208 7.67 -24.04 14.67
#